data_7b38826ca5fdb08519ee6b3c1d3b8166
#
_entry.id   7b38826ca5fdb08519ee6b3c1d3b8166
#
_cell.length_a   1.000
_cell.length_b   1.000
_cell.length_c   1.000
_cell.angle_alpha   90.00
_cell.angle_beta   90.00
_cell.angle_gamma   90.00
#
_symmetry.space_group_name_H-M   'P 1'
#
loop_
_entity.id
_entity.type
_entity.pdbx_description
1 polymer ?
#
loop_
_entity_poly.entity_id
_entity_poly.type
_entity_poly.pdbx_seq_one_letter_code
_entity_poly.pdbx_strand_id
1 'polypeptide(L)'
;MACRQALFKRYYFLPDNIPKNIPTMDNTSIRVADDFDLASIKSPADIKRLTVDELQVLADRLRVPLTEKLGRHGGHVGPNLGFMEATIALHYVFDAPADKLVFDVSHQTYPHKMLTGRIQAFLDPAHYDDVTGYTSPKESPYDLFSVGHTSTSVALAAGLAKARDLRGGKENVVAIIGDGSLSGGEAFEGLDYAATLGTNFIVVVNDNQMSIAPNHGGIYENLRLLRDTDGTAQCNLFKAMGFRYLYVPYGNDVASLVKAFEAVKNSDTPVVVHIDTMKGKGLPVAERNKEKFHYSMPFDPKTGELLKPVHPRMYEDLFATHMLDRMANDPKVCTITAG
;
A
#
# COMPACT_ATOMS: atom_id res chain seq x y z
N MET A 1 3.84 4.47 40.36
CA MET A 1 3.78 5.65 39.49
C MET A 1 5.09 6.00 38.77
N ALA A 2 6.24 5.53 39.17
CA ALA A 2 7.54 5.88 38.57
C ALA A 2 7.95 5.09 37.30
N CYS A 3 7.31 3.96 37.00
CA CYS A 3 7.70 3.11 35.86
C CYS A 3 7.02 3.48 34.53
N ARG A 4 5.95 4.31 34.53
CA ARG A 4 5.23 4.74 33.33
C ARG A 4 5.84 5.94 32.62
N GLN A 5 6.67 6.73 33.29
CA GLN A 5 7.29 7.94 32.68
C GLN A 5 8.64 7.65 31.98
N ALA A 6 9.25 6.51 32.21
CA ALA A 6 10.55 6.16 31.64
C ALA A 6 10.45 5.57 30.20
N LEU A 7 9.30 4.98 29.83
CA LEU A 7 9.09 4.40 28.50
C LEU A 7 8.66 5.43 27.42
N PHE A 8 8.10 6.57 27.84
CA PHE A 8 7.62 7.59 26.90
C PHE A 8 8.69 8.56 26.40
N LYS A 9 9.86 8.61 27.05
CA LYS A 9 10.95 9.57 26.69
C LYS A 9 12.02 9.04 25.73
N ARG A 10 11.91 7.78 25.24
CA ARG A 10 12.95 7.17 24.38
C ARG A 10 12.66 7.14 22.88
N TYR A 11 11.52 7.67 22.42
CA TYR A 11 11.07 7.51 21.03
C TYR A 11 10.92 8.81 20.24
N TYR A 12 11.39 9.96 20.74
CA TYR A 12 11.35 11.22 19.97
C TYR A 12 12.71 11.94 20.06
N PHE A 13 13.69 11.45 19.31
CA PHE A 13 14.81 12.27 18.86
C PHE A 13 14.85 12.19 17.35
N LEU A 14 14.39 13.26 16.70
CA LEU A 14 14.66 13.53 15.29
C LEU A 14 16.11 14.02 15.20
N PRO A 15 16.97 13.47 14.32
CA PRO A 15 18.25 14.09 14.02
C PRO A 15 18.01 15.33 13.16
N ASP A 16 18.48 16.48 13.64
CA ASP A 16 18.62 17.71 12.85
C ASP A 16 19.73 17.51 11.80
N ASN A 17 19.40 16.99 10.63
CA ASN A 17 20.23 17.12 9.42
C ASN A 17 19.42 16.69 8.20
N ILE A 18 18.56 17.59 7.71
CA ILE A 18 18.03 17.49 6.35
C ILE A 18 19.05 18.16 5.42
N PRO A 19 19.58 17.49 4.40
CA PRO A 19 20.43 18.13 3.41
C PRO A 19 19.63 19.19 2.64
N LYS A 20 20.06 20.44 2.77
CA LYS A 20 19.54 21.57 1.96
C LYS A 20 20.17 21.56 0.57
N ASN A 21 19.83 20.61 -0.29
CA ASN A 21 20.05 20.73 -1.73
C ASN A 21 19.09 19.77 -2.43
N ILE A 22 17.89 20.24 -2.67
CA ILE A 22 17.00 19.66 -3.69
C ILE A 22 17.49 20.25 -5.03
N PRO A 23 17.86 19.44 -6.03
CA PRO A 23 18.14 19.96 -7.37
C PRO A 23 16.88 20.65 -7.89
N THR A 24 17.00 21.90 -8.33
CA THR A 24 15.95 22.59 -9.06
C THR A 24 15.71 21.85 -10.36
N MET A 25 14.51 21.22 -10.50
CA MET A 25 14.06 20.60 -11.74
C MET A 25 13.98 21.63 -12.85
N ASP A 26 14.41 21.23 -14.05
CA ASP A 26 14.33 22.03 -15.27
C ASP A 26 12.83 22.20 -15.62
N ASN A 27 12.38 23.46 -15.69
CA ASN A 27 10.98 23.85 -15.88
C ASN A 27 10.38 23.49 -17.26
N THR A 28 11.14 22.82 -18.14
CA THR A 28 10.68 22.49 -19.51
C THR A 28 9.94 21.16 -19.61
N SER A 29 10.19 20.19 -18.72
CA SER A 29 9.51 18.88 -18.69
C SER A 29 8.13 18.91 -18.03
N ILE A 30 7.84 19.92 -17.20
CA ILE A 30 6.61 20.04 -16.40
C ILE A 30 5.36 20.33 -17.26
N ARG A 31 5.51 20.93 -18.44
CA ARG A 31 4.38 21.40 -19.26
C ARG A 31 3.52 20.29 -19.87
N VAL A 32 4.11 19.15 -20.26
CA VAL A 32 3.37 18.06 -20.94
C VAL A 32 2.46 17.29 -20.00
N ALA A 33 2.89 17.07 -18.73
CA ALA A 33 2.07 16.36 -17.73
C ALA A 33 0.92 17.22 -17.19
N ASP A 34 1.06 18.56 -17.19
CA ASP A 34 -0.01 19.47 -16.77
C ASP A 34 -1.18 19.48 -17.77
N ASP A 35 -0.91 19.26 -19.05
CA ASP A 35 -1.93 19.22 -20.11
C ASP A 35 -2.56 17.81 -20.26
N PHE A 36 -2.08 16.78 -19.56
CA PHE A 36 -2.63 15.44 -19.64
C PHE A 36 -4.03 15.38 -19.01
N ASP A 37 -5.05 15.11 -19.83
CA ASP A 37 -6.43 14.99 -19.37
C ASP A 37 -6.64 13.69 -18.57
N LEU A 38 -6.84 13.79 -17.26
CA LEU A 38 -7.10 12.64 -16.39
C LEU A 38 -8.34 11.85 -16.83
N ALA A 39 -9.38 12.50 -17.36
CA ALA A 39 -10.59 11.85 -17.85
C ALA A 39 -10.33 10.96 -19.07
N SER A 40 -9.20 11.16 -19.75
CA SER A 40 -8.79 10.35 -20.91
C SER A 40 -8.25 8.97 -20.52
N ILE A 41 -7.95 8.70 -19.25
CA ILE A 41 -7.44 7.42 -18.81
C ILE A 41 -8.53 6.34 -18.91
N LYS A 42 -8.36 5.41 -19.86
CA LYS A 42 -9.26 4.28 -20.11
C LYS A 42 -8.58 2.94 -19.76
N SER A 43 -7.26 2.91 -19.79
CA SER A 43 -6.46 1.72 -19.52
C SER A 43 -5.03 2.10 -19.10
N PRO A 44 -4.25 1.16 -18.55
CA PRO A 44 -2.83 1.40 -18.27
C PRO A 44 -2.00 1.77 -19.49
N ALA A 45 -2.43 1.42 -20.69
CA ALA A 45 -1.73 1.80 -21.92
C ALA A 45 -1.64 3.32 -22.11
N ASP A 46 -2.60 4.07 -21.57
CA ASP A 46 -2.65 5.53 -21.71
C ASP A 46 -1.52 6.24 -20.97
N ILE A 47 -1.00 5.64 -19.89
CA ILE A 47 0.11 6.19 -19.12
C ILE A 47 1.49 5.71 -19.63
N LYS A 48 1.56 4.63 -20.42
CA LYS A 48 2.84 4.09 -20.91
C LYS A 48 3.56 4.99 -21.91
N ARG A 49 2.90 6.01 -22.44
CA ARG A 49 3.51 7.03 -23.31
C ARG A 49 4.19 8.18 -22.54
N LEU A 50 3.96 8.26 -21.24
CA LEU A 50 4.53 9.30 -20.38
C LEU A 50 5.97 8.97 -20.02
N THR A 51 6.78 10.00 -19.86
CA THR A 51 8.11 9.87 -19.26
C THR A 51 8.00 9.59 -17.76
N VAL A 52 9.07 9.10 -17.16
CA VAL A 52 9.10 8.81 -15.72
C VAL A 52 8.84 10.06 -14.86
N ASP A 53 9.36 11.21 -15.28
CA ASP A 53 9.11 12.49 -14.59
C ASP A 53 7.63 12.91 -14.70
N GLU A 54 7.00 12.71 -15.86
CA GLU A 54 5.57 12.96 -16.06
C GLU A 54 4.70 12.01 -15.24
N LEU A 55 5.14 10.77 -15.00
CA LEU A 55 4.43 9.84 -14.13
C LEU A 55 4.45 10.30 -12.64
N GLN A 56 5.52 10.94 -12.20
CA GLN A 56 5.56 11.53 -10.84
C GLN A 56 4.56 12.69 -10.73
N VAL A 57 4.48 13.55 -11.73
CA VAL A 57 3.47 14.62 -11.80
C VAL A 57 2.06 14.03 -11.86
N LEU A 58 1.86 12.96 -12.62
CA LEU A 58 0.57 12.25 -12.67
C LEU A 58 0.16 11.75 -11.28
N ALA A 59 1.08 11.22 -10.48
CA ALA A 59 0.79 10.77 -9.11
C ALA A 59 0.24 11.91 -8.25
N ASP A 60 0.84 13.09 -8.32
CA ASP A 60 0.39 14.25 -7.56
C ASP A 60 -0.97 14.76 -8.06
N ARG A 61 -1.21 14.74 -9.36
CA ARG A 61 -2.50 15.12 -9.95
C ARG A 61 -3.63 14.15 -9.60
N LEU A 62 -3.38 12.85 -9.58
CA LEU A 62 -4.37 11.83 -9.19
C LEU A 62 -4.73 11.90 -7.70
N ARG A 63 -3.81 12.38 -6.85
CA ARG A 63 -4.09 12.59 -5.41
C ARG A 63 -5.19 13.61 -5.16
N VAL A 64 -5.32 14.62 -6.01
CA VAL A 64 -6.31 15.69 -5.83
C VAL A 64 -7.74 15.12 -5.83
N PRO A 65 -8.23 14.51 -6.93
CA PRO A 65 -9.58 13.96 -6.97
C PRO A 65 -9.77 12.78 -5.98
N LEU A 66 -8.73 12.00 -5.73
CA LEU A 66 -8.78 10.95 -4.71
C LEU A 66 -9.03 11.54 -3.32
N THR A 67 -8.32 12.60 -2.95
CA THR A 67 -8.48 13.28 -1.65
C THR A 67 -9.87 13.94 -1.54
N GLU A 68 -10.37 14.53 -2.62
CA GLU A 68 -11.72 15.10 -2.66
C GLU A 68 -12.80 14.03 -2.47
N LYS A 69 -12.71 12.92 -3.18
CA LYS A 69 -13.63 11.77 -2.99
C LYS A 69 -13.58 11.29 -1.55
N LEU A 70 -12.39 11.03 -1.01
CA LEU A 70 -12.21 10.53 0.36
C LEU A 70 -12.75 11.51 1.40
N GLY A 71 -12.54 12.82 1.21
CA GLY A 71 -13.10 13.85 2.09
C GLY A 71 -14.63 13.91 2.09
N ARG A 72 -15.26 13.75 0.91
CA ARG A 72 -16.72 13.84 0.76
C ARG A 72 -17.45 12.53 1.04
N HIS A 73 -16.85 11.40 0.71
CA HIS A 73 -17.50 10.08 0.70
C HIS A 73 -16.97 9.16 1.82
N GLY A 74 -15.73 9.39 2.30
CA GLY A 74 -15.02 8.48 3.18
C GLY A 74 -14.34 7.34 2.43
N GLY A 75 -13.73 6.41 3.18
CA GLY A 75 -13.04 5.24 2.65
C GLY A 75 -11.64 5.05 3.24
N HIS A 76 -10.84 4.15 2.65
CA HIS A 76 -9.47 3.91 3.06
C HIS A 76 -8.55 5.03 2.55
N VAL A 77 -8.11 5.92 3.43
CA VAL A 77 -7.36 7.13 3.10
C VAL A 77 -5.87 6.83 2.97
N GLY A 78 -5.24 6.45 4.08
CA GLY A 78 -3.79 6.24 4.17
C GLY A 78 -3.25 5.19 3.22
N PRO A 79 -3.88 3.99 3.12
CA PRO A 79 -3.46 2.94 2.21
C PRO A 79 -3.44 3.37 0.74
N ASN A 80 -4.47 4.09 0.27
CA ASN A 80 -4.55 4.53 -1.12
C ASN A 80 -3.56 5.65 -1.45
N LEU A 81 -3.46 6.66 -0.60
CA LEU A 81 -2.53 7.77 -0.80
C LEU A 81 -1.07 7.31 -0.72
N GLY A 82 -0.77 6.36 0.17
CA GLY A 82 0.60 5.84 0.35
C GLY A 82 1.07 4.91 -0.77
N PHE A 83 0.16 4.34 -1.56
CA PHE A 83 0.48 3.37 -2.60
C PHE A 83 0.27 3.91 -4.03
N MET A 84 0.09 5.21 -4.21
CA MET A 84 -0.18 5.85 -5.49
C MET A 84 0.96 5.63 -6.49
N GLU A 85 2.20 6.02 -6.16
CA GLU A 85 3.36 5.90 -7.02
C GLU A 85 3.66 4.44 -7.37
N ALA A 86 3.56 3.55 -6.39
CA ALA A 86 3.79 2.12 -6.62
C ALA A 86 2.75 1.54 -7.61
N THR A 87 1.49 1.95 -7.49
CA THR A 87 0.45 1.52 -8.44
C THR A 87 0.71 2.04 -9.85
N ILE A 88 1.13 3.31 -10.00
CA ILE A 88 1.50 3.89 -11.29
C ILE A 88 2.69 3.12 -11.90
N ALA A 89 3.74 2.90 -11.13
CA ALA A 89 4.93 2.17 -11.59
C ALA A 89 4.61 0.71 -11.98
N LEU A 90 3.74 0.03 -11.22
CA LEU A 90 3.27 -1.33 -11.54
C LEU A 90 2.54 -1.34 -12.90
N HIS A 91 1.61 -0.43 -13.13
CA HIS A 91 0.87 -0.35 -14.41
C HIS A 91 1.71 0.18 -15.57
N TYR A 92 2.76 0.94 -15.28
CA TYR A 92 3.71 1.39 -16.30
C TYR A 92 4.61 0.26 -16.78
N VAL A 93 5.13 -0.54 -15.85
CA VAL A 93 6.10 -1.61 -16.16
C VAL A 93 5.40 -2.88 -16.63
N PHE A 94 4.38 -3.36 -15.91
CA PHE A 94 3.69 -4.61 -16.23
C PHE A 94 2.52 -4.41 -17.19
N ASP A 95 2.19 -5.45 -17.97
CA ASP A 95 1.18 -5.41 -19.01
C ASP A 95 -0.15 -6.02 -18.54
N ALA A 96 -0.73 -5.42 -17.47
CA ALA A 96 -2.03 -5.86 -16.97
C ALA A 96 -3.14 -5.62 -18.02
N PRO A 97 -4.13 -6.54 -18.18
CA PRO A 97 -4.39 -7.73 -17.35
C PRO A 97 -3.67 -9.01 -17.82
N ALA A 98 -2.81 -8.94 -18.86
CA ALA A 98 -2.02 -10.08 -19.29
C ALA A 98 -1.08 -10.52 -18.14
N ASP A 99 -0.23 -9.62 -17.66
CA ASP A 99 0.46 -9.78 -16.39
C ASP A 99 -0.56 -9.70 -15.23
N LYS A 100 -0.36 -10.50 -14.19
CA LYS A 100 -1.32 -10.65 -13.09
C LYS A 100 -0.89 -9.84 -11.88
N LEU A 101 -1.69 -8.83 -11.51
CA LEU A 101 -1.50 -8.04 -10.29
C LEU A 101 -2.52 -8.49 -9.23
N VAL A 102 -2.07 -9.06 -8.13
CA VAL A 102 -2.92 -9.58 -7.04
C VAL A 102 -2.70 -8.74 -5.79
N PHE A 103 -3.70 -7.97 -5.40
CA PHE A 103 -3.62 -7.06 -4.26
C PHE A 103 -4.13 -7.74 -2.98
N ASP A 104 -3.33 -7.72 -1.92
CA ASP A 104 -3.75 -8.17 -0.59
C ASP A 104 -4.78 -7.20 0.01
N VAL A 105 -5.80 -7.71 0.70
CA VAL A 105 -6.94 -6.93 1.19
C VAL A 105 -7.65 -6.17 0.06
N SER A 106 -6.90 -5.58 -0.82
CA SER A 106 -7.27 -4.73 -1.96
C SER A 106 -7.89 -3.36 -1.60
N HIS A 107 -7.82 -2.95 -0.34
CA HIS A 107 -8.30 -1.64 0.15
C HIS A 107 -7.43 -0.45 -0.29
N GLN A 108 -6.26 -0.69 -0.89
CA GLN A 108 -5.33 0.30 -1.46
C GLN A 108 -5.48 0.44 -2.98
N THR A 109 -6.58 0.00 -3.58
CA THR A 109 -6.73 -0.14 -5.04
C THR A 109 -7.48 1.01 -5.71
N TYR A 110 -7.75 2.12 -5.05
CA TYR A 110 -8.32 3.27 -5.74
C TYR A 110 -7.41 3.79 -6.87
N PRO A 111 -6.07 3.95 -6.70
CA PRO A 111 -5.19 4.28 -7.83
C PRO A 111 -5.24 3.25 -8.97
N HIS A 112 -5.31 1.96 -8.66
CA HIS A 112 -5.50 0.90 -9.65
C HIS A 112 -6.82 1.08 -10.44
N LYS A 113 -7.93 1.39 -9.76
CA LYS A 113 -9.22 1.67 -10.41
C LYS A 113 -9.15 2.90 -11.31
N MET A 114 -8.49 3.98 -10.85
CA MET A 114 -8.28 5.19 -11.64
C MET A 114 -7.54 4.90 -12.95
N LEU A 115 -6.51 4.05 -12.92
CA LEU A 115 -5.69 3.70 -14.08
C LEU A 115 -6.30 2.63 -15.00
N THR A 116 -7.35 1.96 -14.55
CA THR A 116 -8.00 0.85 -15.28
C THR A 116 -9.40 1.21 -15.77
N GLY A 117 -9.61 2.50 -16.15
CA GLY A 117 -10.80 2.99 -16.83
C GLY A 117 -11.95 3.41 -15.94
N ARG A 118 -11.77 3.41 -14.60
CA ARG A 118 -12.81 3.80 -13.64
C ARG A 118 -12.55 5.20 -13.04
N ILE A 119 -11.78 6.03 -13.74
CA ILE A 119 -11.37 7.36 -13.25
C ILE A 119 -12.56 8.29 -12.97
N GLN A 120 -13.67 8.16 -13.70
CA GLN A 120 -14.86 9.00 -13.50
C GLN A 120 -15.44 8.85 -12.09
N ALA A 121 -15.33 7.67 -11.48
CA ALA A 121 -15.72 7.43 -10.09
C ALA A 121 -14.88 8.21 -9.07
N PHE A 122 -13.89 8.98 -9.49
CA PHE A 122 -13.04 9.83 -8.66
C PHE A 122 -13.12 11.31 -9.06
N LEU A 123 -13.46 11.59 -10.33
CA LEU A 123 -13.56 12.95 -10.85
C LEU A 123 -14.93 13.58 -10.62
N ASP A 124 -16.00 12.79 -10.68
CA ASP A 124 -17.37 13.27 -10.58
C ASP A 124 -18.08 12.68 -9.34
N PRO A 125 -18.57 13.54 -8.41
CA PRO A 125 -19.32 13.09 -7.23
C PRO A 125 -20.56 12.23 -7.55
N ALA A 126 -21.19 12.41 -8.72
CA ALA A 126 -22.33 11.59 -9.15
C ALA A 126 -21.96 10.12 -9.40
N HIS A 127 -20.67 9.84 -9.61
CA HIS A 127 -20.11 8.53 -9.92
C HIS A 127 -19.33 7.89 -8.75
N TYR A 128 -19.30 8.52 -7.58
CA TYR A 128 -18.49 8.01 -6.46
C TYR A 128 -18.86 6.58 -6.02
N ASP A 129 -20.12 6.20 -6.18
CA ASP A 129 -20.63 4.87 -5.82
C ASP A 129 -20.52 3.81 -6.94
N ASP A 130 -19.99 4.18 -8.12
CA ASP A 130 -19.78 3.25 -9.24
C ASP A 130 -18.65 2.25 -9.01
N VAL A 131 -17.86 2.44 -7.97
CA VAL A 131 -16.76 1.55 -7.57
C VAL A 131 -16.83 1.20 -6.09
N THR A 132 -16.53 -0.05 -5.78
CA THR A 132 -16.38 -0.50 -4.38
C THR A 132 -15.00 -0.10 -3.81
N GLY A 133 -14.85 -0.23 -2.49
CA GLY A 133 -13.56 0.01 -1.80
C GLY A 133 -12.49 -1.06 -2.01
N TYR A 134 -12.82 -2.15 -2.73
CA TYR A 134 -12.00 -3.34 -2.93
C TYR A 134 -12.00 -3.77 -4.39
N THR A 135 -11.08 -4.68 -4.78
CA THR A 135 -11.14 -5.28 -6.12
C THR A 135 -12.39 -6.14 -6.29
N SER A 136 -12.97 -6.08 -7.50
CA SER A 136 -14.13 -6.88 -7.87
C SER A 136 -14.11 -7.27 -9.34
N PRO A 137 -14.03 -8.57 -9.69
CA PRO A 137 -14.11 -9.03 -11.07
C PRO A 137 -15.40 -8.63 -11.80
N LYS A 138 -16.42 -8.22 -11.04
CA LYS A 138 -17.67 -7.69 -11.62
C LYS A 138 -17.52 -6.25 -12.12
N GLU A 139 -16.55 -5.50 -11.60
CA GLU A 139 -16.27 -4.13 -12.02
C GLU A 139 -15.33 -4.07 -13.23
N SER A 140 -14.33 -4.95 -13.28
CA SER A 140 -13.27 -4.82 -14.27
C SER A 140 -12.50 -6.14 -14.48
N PRO A 141 -12.06 -6.44 -15.72
CA PRO A 141 -11.19 -7.58 -15.99
C PRO A 141 -9.77 -7.42 -15.40
N TYR A 142 -9.41 -6.24 -14.92
CA TYR A 142 -8.15 -5.98 -14.21
C TYR A 142 -8.21 -6.45 -12.75
N ASP A 143 -9.40 -6.65 -12.19
CA ASP A 143 -9.63 -7.12 -10.83
C ASP A 143 -9.77 -8.65 -10.85
N LEU A 144 -8.73 -9.39 -10.46
CA LEU A 144 -8.69 -10.86 -10.62
C LEU A 144 -9.52 -11.59 -9.57
N PHE A 145 -9.65 -11.02 -8.37
CA PHE A 145 -10.33 -11.62 -7.22
C PHE A 145 -11.17 -10.59 -6.47
N SER A 146 -12.25 -11.04 -5.84
CA SER A 146 -12.92 -10.27 -4.79
C SER A 146 -12.21 -10.55 -3.47
N VAL A 147 -11.39 -9.61 -3.02
CA VAL A 147 -10.56 -9.74 -1.82
C VAL A 147 -10.95 -8.63 -0.84
N GLY A 148 -10.93 -8.94 0.43
CA GLY A 148 -11.13 -8.01 1.55
C GLY A 148 -10.39 -8.50 2.80
N HIS A 149 -9.95 -9.77 2.80
CA HIS A 149 -9.21 -10.39 3.89
C HIS A 149 -7.69 -10.19 3.71
N THR A 150 -6.99 -10.01 4.83
CA THR A 150 -5.52 -9.90 4.88
C THR A 150 -4.84 -11.23 4.56
N SER A 151 -3.57 -11.18 4.14
CA SER A 151 -2.64 -12.32 4.03
C SER A 151 -2.90 -13.28 2.86
N THR A 152 -3.83 -12.98 1.96
CA THR A 152 -4.32 -13.91 0.92
C THR A 152 -3.59 -13.79 -0.42
N SER A 153 -3.01 -12.60 -0.71
CA SER A 153 -2.50 -12.29 -2.06
C SER A 153 -1.39 -13.21 -2.54
N VAL A 154 -0.47 -13.59 -1.66
CA VAL A 154 0.69 -14.43 -2.04
C VAL A 154 0.24 -15.83 -2.45
N ALA A 155 -0.67 -16.44 -1.67
CA ALA A 155 -1.22 -17.77 -1.96
C ALA A 155 -2.04 -17.75 -3.27
N LEU A 156 -2.91 -16.75 -3.47
CA LEU A 156 -3.69 -16.59 -4.70
C LEU A 156 -2.79 -16.38 -5.92
N ALA A 157 -1.80 -15.51 -5.81
CA ALA A 157 -0.83 -15.27 -6.88
C ALA A 157 0.02 -16.51 -7.19
N ALA A 158 0.46 -17.25 -6.17
CA ALA A 158 1.22 -18.49 -6.35
C ALA A 158 0.41 -19.55 -7.11
N GLY A 159 -0.89 -19.64 -6.83
CA GLY A 159 -1.83 -20.48 -7.61
C GLY A 159 -1.89 -20.07 -9.09
N LEU A 160 -1.98 -18.76 -9.38
CA LEU A 160 -1.96 -18.24 -10.75
C LEU A 160 -0.62 -18.53 -11.45
N ALA A 161 0.51 -18.34 -10.75
CA ALA A 161 1.84 -18.64 -11.29
C ALA A 161 1.98 -20.13 -11.63
N LYS A 162 1.53 -21.01 -10.74
CA LYS A 162 1.54 -22.46 -11.01
C LYS A 162 0.66 -22.83 -12.20
N ALA A 163 -0.54 -22.25 -12.29
CA ALA A 163 -1.43 -22.48 -13.43
C ALA A 163 -0.82 -21.96 -14.75
N ARG A 164 -0.14 -20.82 -14.74
CA ARG A 164 0.63 -20.29 -15.86
C ARG A 164 1.71 -21.27 -16.30
N ASP A 165 2.52 -21.76 -15.36
CA ASP A 165 3.63 -22.68 -15.65
C ASP A 165 3.13 -23.99 -16.29
N LEU A 166 2.02 -24.54 -15.77
CA LEU A 166 1.41 -25.74 -16.33
C LEU A 166 0.88 -25.54 -17.77
N ARG A 167 0.51 -24.32 -18.14
CA ARG A 167 0.10 -23.97 -19.51
C ARG A 167 1.28 -23.61 -20.43
N GLY A 168 2.51 -23.48 -19.89
CA GLY A 168 3.67 -22.98 -20.60
C GLY A 168 3.63 -21.47 -20.86
N GLY A 169 2.81 -20.71 -20.09
CA GLY A 169 2.73 -19.25 -20.14
C GLY A 169 3.99 -18.56 -19.61
N LYS A 170 4.13 -17.26 -19.88
CA LYS A 170 5.31 -16.46 -19.50
C LYS A 170 4.96 -15.16 -18.83
N GLU A 171 3.67 -14.85 -18.70
CA GLU A 171 3.20 -13.63 -18.06
C GLU A 171 3.76 -13.47 -16.63
N ASN A 172 4.02 -12.22 -16.23
CA ASN A 172 4.43 -11.93 -14.87
C ASN A 172 3.26 -12.14 -13.90
N VAL A 173 3.55 -12.64 -12.72
CA VAL A 173 2.57 -12.73 -11.62
C VAL A 173 3.15 -11.99 -10.43
N VAL A 174 2.45 -10.95 -10.01
CA VAL A 174 2.87 -10.03 -8.95
C VAL A 174 1.87 -10.09 -7.81
N ALA A 175 2.31 -10.57 -6.65
CA ALA A 175 1.57 -10.44 -5.39
C ALA A 175 1.95 -9.12 -4.72
N ILE A 176 0.96 -8.31 -4.34
CA ILE A 176 1.17 -7.06 -3.62
C ILE A 176 0.63 -7.25 -2.20
N ILE A 177 1.49 -7.13 -1.19
CA ILE A 177 1.12 -7.36 0.21
C ILE A 177 1.66 -6.23 1.09
N GLY A 178 0.83 -5.73 2.01
CA GLY A 178 1.26 -4.79 3.04
C GLY A 178 2.01 -5.49 4.17
N ASP A 179 2.90 -4.76 4.83
CA ASP A 179 3.67 -5.21 5.98
C ASP A 179 2.76 -5.78 7.09
N GLY A 180 1.64 -5.13 7.40
CA GLY A 180 0.69 -5.60 8.40
C GLY A 180 0.08 -6.99 8.09
N SER A 181 -0.06 -7.33 6.81
CA SER A 181 -0.60 -8.62 6.36
C SER A 181 0.44 -9.74 6.35
N LEU A 182 1.73 -9.42 6.34
CA LEU A 182 2.81 -10.42 6.29
C LEU A 182 2.84 -11.36 7.49
N SER A 183 2.32 -10.94 8.65
CA SER A 183 2.32 -11.79 9.86
C SER A 183 1.21 -12.85 9.87
N GLY A 184 0.32 -12.86 8.90
CA GLY A 184 -0.72 -13.88 8.78
C GLY A 184 -0.18 -15.23 8.33
N GLY A 185 -0.70 -16.33 8.91
CA GLY A 185 -0.24 -17.69 8.59
C GLY A 185 -0.36 -18.02 7.11
N GLU A 186 -1.46 -17.64 6.45
CA GLU A 186 -1.67 -17.87 5.02
C GLU A 186 -0.61 -17.16 4.16
N ALA A 187 -0.15 -15.94 4.55
CA ALA A 187 0.94 -15.27 3.84
C ALA A 187 2.26 -16.05 3.96
N PHE A 188 2.56 -16.61 5.15
CA PHE A 188 3.74 -17.45 5.34
C PHE A 188 3.67 -18.75 4.53
N GLU A 189 2.53 -19.44 4.52
CA GLU A 189 2.31 -20.63 3.70
C GLU A 189 2.45 -20.30 2.21
N GLY A 190 1.88 -19.18 1.79
CA GLY A 190 2.02 -18.68 0.42
C GLY A 190 3.48 -18.37 0.05
N LEU A 191 4.25 -17.72 0.93
CA LEU A 191 5.67 -17.44 0.72
C LEU A 191 6.50 -18.72 0.67
N ASP A 192 6.28 -19.66 1.60
CA ASP A 192 6.97 -20.96 1.63
C ASP A 192 6.82 -21.71 0.31
N TYR A 193 5.59 -21.82 -0.18
CA TYR A 193 5.33 -22.43 -1.48
C TYR A 193 5.91 -21.64 -2.64
N ALA A 194 5.70 -20.32 -2.67
CA ALA A 194 6.14 -19.44 -3.76
C ALA A 194 7.67 -19.48 -3.96
N ALA A 195 8.44 -19.59 -2.87
CA ALA A 195 9.89 -19.71 -2.92
C ALA A 195 10.37 -20.95 -3.73
N THR A 196 9.55 -21.99 -3.83
CA THR A 196 9.85 -23.24 -4.53
C THR A 196 9.42 -23.26 -5.99
N LEU A 197 8.73 -22.23 -6.49
CA LEU A 197 8.18 -22.21 -7.85
C LEU A 197 9.28 -22.30 -8.93
N GLY A 198 10.46 -21.72 -8.70
CA GLY A 198 11.59 -21.74 -9.63
C GLY A 198 11.30 -21.03 -10.97
N THR A 199 10.32 -20.11 -10.98
CA THR A 199 9.88 -19.37 -12.16
C THR A 199 9.56 -17.92 -11.80
N ASN A 200 9.14 -17.14 -12.80
CA ASN A 200 8.75 -15.74 -12.65
C ASN A 200 7.62 -15.58 -11.61
N PHE A 201 7.96 -15.07 -10.44
CA PHE A 201 7.03 -14.72 -9.38
C PHE A 201 7.57 -13.55 -8.58
N ILE A 202 6.78 -12.51 -8.42
CA ILE A 202 7.22 -11.27 -7.76
C ILE A 202 6.30 -11.01 -6.57
N VAL A 203 6.90 -10.76 -5.39
CA VAL A 203 6.17 -10.28 -4.21
C VAL A 203 6.60 -8.85 -3.94
N VAL A 204 5.67 -7.90 -4.03
CA VAL A 204 5.89 -6.51 -3.63
C VAL A 204 5.42 -6.36 -2.19
N VAL A 205 6.37 -6.17 -1.28
CA VAL A 205 6.09 -5.89 0.13
C VAL A 205 6.04 -4.38 0.31
N ASN A 206 4.84 -3.86 0.55
CA ASN A 206 4.61 -2.45 0.84
C ASN A 206 4.76 -2.22 2.35
N ASP A 207 5.93 -1.79 2.77
CA ASP A 207 6.26 -1.52 4.17
C ASP A 207 6.10 -0.03 4.49
N ASN A 208 5.17 0.29 5.36
CA ASN A 208 4.98 1.63 5.91
C ASN A 208 4.95 1.64 7.44
N GLN A 209 5.34 0.52 8.05
CA GLN A 209 5.48 0.30 9.49
C GLN A 209 4.14 0.28 10.24
N MET A 210 3.03 0.20 9.50
CA MET A 210 1.68 0.29 10.04
C MET A 210 0.76 -0.76 9.42
N SER A 211 0.06 -1.47 10.30
CA SER A 211 -1.22 -2.10 9.97
C SER A 211 -2.33 -1.04 10.05
N ILE A 212 -3.37 -1.22 10.87
CA ILE A 212 -4.18 -0.10 11.35
C ILE A 212 -3.34 0.67 12.38
N ALA A 213 -2.97 0.03 13.49
CA ALA A 213 -2.01 0.48 14.48
C ALA A 213 -0.55 0.17 14.07
N PRO A 214 0.46 0.67 14.80
CA PRO A 214 1.86 0.30 14.61
C PRO A 214 2.07 -1.22 14.74
N ASN A 215 2.91 -1.77 13.88
CA ASN A 215 3.21 -3.20 13.86
C ASN A 215 4.09 -3.63 15.04
N HIS A 216 3.84 -4.85 15.56
CA HIS A 216 4.60 -5.48 16.63
C HIS A 216 4.88 -6.95 16.32
N GLY A 217 6.08 -7.44 16.63
CA GLY A 217 6.46 -8.85 16.46
C GLY A 217 7.78 -9.05 15.73
N GLY A 218 8.28 -10.27 15.72
CA GLY A 218 9.61 -10.60 15.21
C GLY A 218 9.83 -10.33 13.72
N ILE A 219 8.79 -10.50 12.89
CA ILE A 219 8.89 -10.19 11.45
C ILE A 219 9.13 -8.69 11.23
N TYR A 220 8.49 -7.83 12.02
CA TYR A 220 8.62 -6.38 11.88
C TYR A 220 9.98 -5.88 12.36
N GLU A 221 10.59 -6.55 13.34
CA GLU A 221 11.99 -6.31 13.70
C GLU A 221 12.95 -6.66 12.56
N ASN A 222 12.65 -7.74 11.81
CA ASN A 222 13.44 -8.07 10.62
C ASN A 222 13.24 -7.05 9.50
N LEU A 223 11.98 -6.62 9.22
CA LEU A 223 11.72 -5.56 8.25
C LEU A 223 12.43 -4.25 8.63
N ARG A 224 12.40 -3.87 9.93
CA ARG A 224 13.13 -2.71 10.44
C ARG A 224 14.64 -2.84 10.20
N LEU A 225 15.23 -3.99 10.54
CA LEU A 225 16.66 -4.25 10.27
C LEU A 225 16.99 -4.10 8.78
N LEU A 226 16.12 -4.59 7.90
CA LEU A 226 16.29 -4.48 6.46
C LEU A 226 16.22 -3.02 5.98
N ARG A 227 15.31 -2.20 6.53
CA ARG A 227 15.27 -0.74 6.26
C ARG A 227 16.52 -0.04 6.78
N ASP A 228 16.89 -0.27 8.04
CA ASP A 228 18.04 0.37 8.71
C ASP A 228 19.39 0.05 8.04
N THR A 229 19.45 -1.00 7.21
CA THR A 229 20.66 -1.46 6.52
C THR A 229 20.55 -1.39 5.00
N ASP A 230 19.60 -0.63 4.45
CA ASP A 230 19.34 -0.56 3.00
C ASP A 230 19.27 -1.95 2.33
N GLY A 231 18.62 -2.90 3.01
CA GLY A 231 18.42 -4.26 2.53
C GLY A 231 19.65 -5.17 2.55
N THR A 232 20.78 -4.71 3.10
CA THR A 232 22.06 -5.45 3.08
C THR A 232 22.27 -6.41 4.24
N ALA A 233 21.43 -6.36 5.28
CA ALA A 233 21.56 -7.25 6.43
C ALA A 233 21.61 -8.73 6.03
N GLN A 234 22.50 -9.48 6.69
CA GLN A 234 22.63 -10.93 6.48
C GLN A 234 21.38 -11.68 7.00
N CYS A 235 20.83 -11.24 8.14
CA CYS A 235 19.58 -11.76 8.66
C CYS A 235 18.41 -11.17 7.84
N ASN A 236 18.01 -11.91 6.83
CA ASN A 236 16.93 -11.53 5.90
C ASN A 236 15.99 -12.72 5.72
N LEU A 237 14.78 -12.60 6.26
CA LEU A 237 13.76 -13.66 6.22
C LEU A 237 13.48 -14.14 4.79
N PHE A 238 13.33 -13.22 3.84
CA PHE A 238 13.00 -13.57 2.46
C PHE A 238 14.13 -14.34 1.77
N LYS A 239 15.39 -13.93 1.99
CA LYS A 239 16.56 -14.68 1.50
C LYS A 239 16.67 -16.05 2.16
N ALA A 240 16.36 -16.17 3.47
CA ALA A 240 16.36 -17.44 4.17
C ALA A 240 15.30 -18.42 3.64
N MET A 241 14.18 -17.92 3.12
CA MET A 241 13.14 -18.72 2.45
C MET A 241 13.51 -19.08 1.00
N GLY A 242 14.54 -18.47 0.41
CA GLY A 242 14.98 -18.78 -0.96
C GLY A 242 14.65 -17.73 -2.02
N PHE A 243 14.06 -16.60 -1.66
CA PHE A 243 13.80 -15.51 -2.60
C PHE A 243 15.07 -14.72 -2.96
N ARG A 244 15.15 -14.26 -4.19
CA ARG A 244 15.93 -13.04 -4.47
C ARG A 244 15.27 -11.87 -3.76
N TYR A 245 16.06 -10.90 -3.32
CA TYR A 245 15.56 -9.78 -2.54
C TYR A 245 16.11 -8.45 -3.06
N LEU A 246 15.22 -7.50 -3.26
CA LEU A 246 15.52 -6.12 -3.67
C LEU A 246 14.83 -5.17 -2.69
N TYR A 247 15.58 -4.21 -2.14
CA TYR A 247 15.05 -3.15 -1.29
C TYR A 247 14.99 -1.82 -2.05
N VAL A 248 13.91 -1.07 -1.86
CA VAL A 248 13.67 0.24 -2.47
C VAL A 248 13.36 1.25 -1.36
N PRO A 249 14.35 2.06 -0.93
CA PRO A 249 14.19 3.00 0.18
C PRO A 249 13.26 4.19 -0.14
N TYR A 250 13.02 4.47 -1.42
CA TYR A 250 12.20 5.58 -1.89
C TYR A 250 10.93 5.06 -2.57
N GLY A 251 10.06 4.40 -1.80
CA GLY A 251 8.84 3.76 -2.29
C GLY A 251 7.72 4.73 -2.71
N ASN A 252 7.93 6.04 -2.58
CA ASN A 252 7.06 7.09 -3.14
C ASN A 252 7.79 7.93 -4.21
N ASP A 253 8.83 7.39 -4.81
CA ASP A 253 9.53 7.94 -5.99
C ASP A 253 9.31 7.03 -7.19
N VAL A 254 8.60 7.53 -8.22
CA VAL A 254 8.22 6.72 -9.39
C VAL A 254 9.45 6.21 -10.12
N ALA A 255 10.52 7.00 -10.23
CA ALA A 255 11.73 6.60 -10.92
C ALA A 255 12.42 5.40 -10.26
N SER A 256 12.54 5.42 -8.94
CA SER A 256 13.10 4.32 -8.15
C SER A 256 12.25 3.04 -8.28
N LEU A 257 10.93 3.19 -8.28
CA LEU A 257 9.99 2.07 -8.41
C LEU A 257 10.01 1.46 -9.82
N VAL A 258 9.97 2.29 -10.87
CA VAL A 258 10.06 1.82 -12.27
C VAL A 258 11.35 1.05 -12.48
N LYS A 259 12.49 1.61 -12.05
CA LYS A 259 13.79 0.94 -12.13
C LYS A 259 13.80 -0.42 -11.41
N ALA A 260 13.19 -0.48 -10.22
CA ALA A 260 13.12 -1.70 -9.43
C ALA A 260 12.24 -2.76 -10.10
N PHE A 261 11.07 -2.38 -10.60
CA PHE A 261 10.14 -3.31 -11.26
C PHE A 261 10.68 -3.78 -12.62
N GLU A 262 11.33 -2.93 -13.39
CA GLU A 262 12.02 -3.34 -14.63
C GLU A 262 13.13 -4.36 -14.35
N ALA A 263 13.89 -4.19 -13.27
CA ALA A 263 14.96 -5.11 -12.89
C ALA A 263 14.47 -6.51 -12.49
N VAL A 264 13.19 -6.66 -12.15
CA VAL A 264 12.59 -7.94 -11.76
C VAL A 264 11.55 -8.47 -12.75
N LYS A 265 11.12 -7.65 -13.72
CA LYS A 265 10.22 -8.08 -14.80
C LYS A 265 10.84 -9.24 -15.56
N ASN A 266 10.06 -10.30 -15.80
CA ASN A 266 10.50 -11.52 -16.45
C ASN A 266 11.66 -12.24 -15.72
N SER A 267 11.74 -12.10 -14.39
CA SER A 267 12.70 -12.85 -13.58
C SER A 267 12.51 -14.36 -13.79
N ASP A 268 13.59 -15.11 -13.79
CA ASP A 268 13.58 -16.58 -13.88
C ASP A 268 13.40 -17.27 -12.53
N THR A 269 13.40 -16.51 -11.44
CA THR A 269 13.29 -16.98 -10.06
C THR A 269 12.37 -16.08 -9.25
N PRO A 270 11.76 -16.58 -8.16
CA PRO A 270 10.95 -15.76 -7.27
C PRO A 270 11.74 -14.60 -6.62
N VAL A 271 11.14 -13.42 -6.62
CA VAL A 271 11.76 -12.18 -6.11
C VAL A 271 10.84 -11.49 -5.12
N VAL A 272 11.40 -11.00 -4.03
CA VAL A 272 10.74 -10.02 -3.15
C VAL A 272 11.29 -8.63 -3.44
N VAL A 273 10.40 -7.70 -3.76
CA VAL A 273 10.68 -6.27 -3.86
C VAL A 273 10.08 -5.60 -2.63
N HIS A 274 10.92 -5.20 -1.70
CA HIS A 274 10.53 -4.54 -0.45
C HIS A 274 10.62 -3.03 -0.64
N ILE A 275 9.48 -2.34 -0.64
CA ILE A 275 9.40 -0.90 -0.83
C ILE A 275 9.04 -0.20 0.46
N ASP A 276 9.78 0.85 0.83
CA ASP A 276 9.49 1.70 2.00
C ASP A 276 8.64 2.89 1.58
N THR A 277 7.40 2.98 2.09
CA THR A 277 6.42 3.97 1.68
C THR A 277 5.89 4.80 2.84
N MET A 278 5.37 5.99 2.52
CA MET A 278 4.70 6.88 3.47
C MET A 278 3.19 6.68 3.43
N LYS A 279 2.61 6.03 4.46
CA LYS A 279 1.14 5.94 4.60
C LYS A 279 0.50 7.32 4.70
N GLY A 280 -0.48 7.60 3.84
CA GLY A 280 -1.15 8.90 3.80
C GLY A 280 -0.42 9.98 3.01
N LYS A 281 0.61 9.64 2.21
CA LYS A 281 1.44 10.54 1.41
C LYS A 281 0.65 11.62 0.67
N GLY A 282 1.05 12.88 0.86
CA GLY A 282 0.45 14.04 0.19
C GLY A 282 -0.79 14.62 0.90
N LEU A 283 -1.22 14.02 2.02
CA LEU A 283 -2.27 14.57 2.87
C LEU A 283 -1.75 14.77 4.30
N PRO A 284 -1.35 16.00 4.70
CA PRO A 284 -0.65 16.24 5.97
C PRO A 284 -1.37 15.75 7.21
N VAL A 285 -2.71 15.79 7.25
CA VAL A 285 -3.48 15.27 8.38
C VAL A 285 -3.40 13.74 8.48
N ALA A 286 -3.31 13.03 7.35
CA ALA A 286 -3.18 11.58 7.31
C ALA A 286 -1.74 11.12 7.62
N GLU A 287 -0.73 11.84 7.15
CA GLU A 287 0.68 11.56 7.46
C GLU A 287 0.96 11.68 8.96
N ARG A 288 0.35 12.66 9.63
CA ARG A 288 0.50 12.87 11.09
C ARG A 288 -0.32 11.90 11.93
N ASN A 289 -1.44 11.39 11.42
CA ASN A 289 -2.37 10.53 12.14
C ASN A 289 -2.69 9.26 11.34
N LYS A 290 -1.66 8.46 11.03
CA LYS A 290 -1.71 7.29 10.15
C LYS A 290 -2.75 6.25 10.57
N GLU A 291 -2.97 6.08 11.87
CA GLU A 291 -3.96 5.15 12.43
C GLU A 291 -5.38 5.67 12.18
N LYS A 292 -5.69 6.90 12.57
CA LYS A 292 -7.00 7.54 12.35
C LYS A 292 -7.41 7.53 10.88
N PHE A 293 -6.43 7.76 9.98
CA PHE A 293 -6.68 7.83 8.54
C PHE A 293 -6.36 6.52 7.81
N HIS A 294 -6.32 5.37 8.50
CA HIS A 294 -6.39 4.10 7.80
C HIS A 294 -7.70 3.98 7.02
N TYR A 295 -8.82 4.23 7.71
CA TYR A 295 -10.16 4.41 7.15
C TYR A 295 -10.80 5.63 7.80
N SER A 296 -11.56 6.42 7.05
CA SER A 296 -12.28 7.56 7.62
C SER A 296 -13.69 7.66 7.02
N MET A 297 -14.65 8.04 7.86
CA MET A 297 -15.92 8.61 7.39
C MET A 297 -15.64 9.97 6.73
N PRO A 298 -16.61 10.58 6.01
CA PRO A 298 -16.42 11.89 5.39
C PRO A 298 -15.82 12.94 6.34
N PHE A 299 -14.78 13.62 5.89
CA PHE A 299 -13.98 14.53 6.70
C PHE A 299 -13.49 15.76 5.90
N ASP A 300 -13.13 16.83 6.57
CA ASP A 300 -12.46 17.97 5.96
C ASP A 300 -10.96 17.66 5.74
N PRO A 301 -10.46 17.58 4.51
CA PRO A 301 -9.05 17.26 4.24
C PRO A 301 -8.05 18.29 4.82
N LYS A 302 -8.47 19.52 5.12
CA LYS A 302 -7.61 20.56 5.68
C LYS A 302 -7.41 20.38 7.19
N THR A 303 -8.49 20.07 7.90
CA THR A 303 -8.49 19.97 9.38
C THR A 303 -8.39 18.53 9.87
N GLY A 304 -8.87 17.56 9.07
CA GLY A 304 -9.02 16.16 9.46
C GLY A 304 -10.21 15.91 10.38
N GLU A 305 -11.11 16.87 10.52
CA GLU A 305 -12.33 16.74 11.32
C GLU A 305 -13.44 16.07 10.50
N LEU A 306 -14.23 15.21 11.15
CA LEU A 306 -15.36 14.56 10.50
C LEU A 306 -16.46 15.58 10.16
N LEU A 307 -17.03 15.47 8.95
CA LEU A 307 -18.12 16.36 8.49
C LEU A 307 -19.42 16.10 9.24
N LYS A 308 -19.59 14.91 9.79
CA LYS A 308 -20.74 14.55 10.64
C LYS A 308 -20.21 13.88 11.90
N PRO A 309 -20.80 14.17 13.08
CA PRO A 309 -20.43 13.46 14.28
C PRO A 309 -20.68 11.95 14.13
N VAL A 310 -19.77 11.15 14.65
CA VAL A 310 -19.97 9.70 14.79
C VAL A 310 -21.16 9.46 15.73
N HIS A 311 -21.96 8.45 15.46
CA HIS A 311 -23.12 8.08 16.30
C HIS A 311 -22.73 7.97 17.78
N PRO A 312 -23.54 8.54 18.69
CA PRO A 312 -23.08 8.86 20.04
C PRO A 312 -22.84 7.67 20.97
N ARG A 313 -23.18 6.44 20.63
CA ARG A 313 -22.83 5.20 21.38
C ARG A 313 -23.20 3.96 20.60
N MET A 314 -22.18 3.24 20.16
CA MET A 314 -22.32 1.89 19.63
C MET A 314 -22.13 0.87 20.74
N TYR A 315 -22.49 -0.40 20.52
CA TYR A 315 -22.27 -1.46 21.52
C TYR A 315 -20.78 -1.67 21.82
N GLU A 316 -19.91 -1.52 20.81
CA GLU A 316 -18.45 -1.57 20.96
C GLU A 316 -17.93 -0.48 21.89
N ASP A 317 -18.47 0.74 21.84
CA ASP A 317 -18.05 1.84 22.74
C ASP A 317 -18.42 1.54 24.20
N LEU A 318 -19.60 0.97 24.42
CA LEU A 318 -20.05 0.54 25.77
C LEU A 318 -19.16 -0.57 26.31
N PHE A 319 -18.86 -1.58 25.47
CA PHE A 319 -17.98 -2.68 25.84
C PHE A 319 -16.57 -2.18 26.14
N ALA A 320 -15.99 -1.36 25.24
CA ALA A 320 -14.65 -0.79 25.42
C ALA A 320 -14.56 0.05 26.70
N THR A 321 -15.56 0.90 26.98
CA THR A 321 -15.61 1.72 28.19
C THR A 321 -15.65 0.82 29.44
N HIS A 322 -16.49 -0.21 29.45
CA HIS A 322 -16.57 -1.16 30.56
C HIS A 322 -15.25 -1.91 30.77
N MET A 323 -14.64 -2.39 29.69
CA MET A 323 -13.37 -3.13 29.79
C MET A 323 -12.22 -2.24 30.24
N LEU A 324 -12.15 -0.99 29.80
CA LEU A 324 -11.16 -0.03 30.26
C LEU A 324 -11.28 0.22 31.77
N ASP A 325 -12.50 0.37 32.30
CA ASP A 325 -12.74 0.50 33.75
C ASP A 325 -12.31 -0.75 34.50
N ARG A 326 -12.70 -1.95 34.02
CA ARG A 326 -12.31 -3.23 34.63
C ARG A 326 -10.80 -3.42 34.66
N MET A 327 -10.11 -3.16 33.57
CA MET A 327 -8.65 -3.28 33.44
C MET A 327 -7.91 -2.24 34.29
N ALA A 328 -8.48 -1.07 34.51
CA ALA A 328 -7.90 -0.03 35.39
C ALA A 328 -7.94 -0.46 36.87
N ASN A 329 -8.98 -1.21 37.28
CA ASN A 329 -9.24 -1.60 38.66
C ASN A 329 -8.76 -3.03 39.02
N ASP A 330 -8.48 -3.89 38.03
CA ASP A 330 -8.01 -5.27 38.23
C ASP A 330 -6.89 -5.62 37.24
N PRO A 331 -5.63 -5.74 37.73
CA PRO A 331 -4.49 -6.06 36.86
C PRO A 331 -4.51 -7.50 36.30
N LYS A 332 -5.45 -8.33 36.71
CA LYS A 332 -5.64 -9.70 36.19
C LYS A 332 -6.60 -9.71 34.97
N VAL A 333 -7.27 -8.62 34.73
CA VAL A 333 -8.18 -8.48 33.57
C VAL A 333 -7.41 -7.93 32.38
N CYS A 334 -7.49 -8.60 31.25
CA CYS A 334 -7.02 -8.12 29.96
C CYS A 334 -8.06 -8.41 28.86
N THR A 335 -7.95 -7.69 27.78
CA THR A 335 -8.79 -7.95 26.60
C THR A 335 -7.91 -8.02 25.35
N ILE A 336 -8.27 -8.90 24.43
CA ILE A 336 -7.61 -9.08 23.14
C ILE A 336 -8.68 -8.94 22.06
N THR A 337 -8.39 -8.14 21.03
CA THR A 337 -9.28 -7.96 19.89
C THR A 337 -8.50 -8.11 18.59
N ALA A 338 -9.14 -8.64 17.56
CA ALA A 338 -8.55 -8.79 16.24
C ALA A 338 -8.79 -7.58 15.33
N GLY A 339 -9.58 -6.60 15.77
CA GLY A 339 -9.88 -5.40 14.98
C GLY A 339 -10.88 -4.50 15.68
#